data_459042b0c66eeb415994f45f61aca846
#
_entry.id   459042b0c66eeb415994f45f61aca846
#
_cell.length_a   1.000
_cell.length_b   1.000
_cell.length_c   1.000
_cell.angle_alpha   90.00
_cell.angle_beta   90.00
_cell.angle_gamma   90.00
#
_symmetry.space_group_name_H-M   'P 1'
#
loop_
_entity.id
_entity.type
_entity.pdbx_description
1 polymer ?
#
loop_
_entity_poly.entity_id
_entity_poly.type
_entity_poly.pdbx_seq_one_letter_code
_entity_poly.pdbx_strand_id
1 'polypeptide(L)'
;MNLGQSKKLVIIALPGCKYCSESTQHMKGIKPYTNVPIEYWVLGSDSSDLKTYQALVGNKINCQLKSNLTEVIPITEGSFPTYVLIEHGKITKAWHNDAFGVRALNELN
;
A
#
# COMPACT_ATOMS: atom_id res chain seq x y z
N MET A 1 16.42 -13.93 -14.74
CA MET A 1 15.19 -13.27 -14.30
C MET A 1 14.95 -13.55 -12.82
N ASN A 2 14.59 -12.54 -12.10
CA ASN A 2 14.38 -12.68 -10.66
C ASN A 2 12.89 -12.70 -10.35
N LEU A 3 12.36 -13.87 -10.05
CA LEU A 3 10.93 -14.05 -9.80
C LEU A 3 10.45 -13.40 -8.51
N GLY A 4 11.34 -13.19 -7.54
CA GLY A 4 10.98 -12.54 -6.29
C GLY A 4 10.56 -11.09 -6.48
N GLN A 5 10.99 -10.45 -7.56
CA GLN A 5 10.66 -9.06 -7.83
C GLN A 5 9.28 -8.87 -8.46
N SER A 6 8.62 -9.96 -8.81
CA SER A 6 7.28 -9.85 -9.37
C SER A 6 6.19 -9.77 -8.31
N LYS A 7 6.56 -9.77 -7.04
CA LYS A 7 5.64 -9.66 -5.91
C LYS A 7 5.81 -8.30 -5.25
N LYS A 8 4.70 -7.62 -4.94
CA LYS A 8 4.74 -6.37 -4.19
C LYS A 8 3.49 -6.16 -3.37
N LEU A 9 3.63 -5.43 -2.26
CA LEU A 9 2.51 -5.05 -1.41
C LEU A 9 2.16 -3.60 -1.72
N VAL A 10 0.91 -3.35 -2.08
CA VAL A 10 0.43 -2.01 -2.40
C VAL A 10 -0.61 -1.60 -1.35
N ILE A 11 -0.46 -0.40 -0.79
CA ILE A 11 -1.42 0.16 0.13
C ILE A 11 -2.18 1.26 -0.59
N ILE A 12 -3.50 1.08 -0.71
CA ILE A 12 -4.37 2.06 -1.37
C ILE A 12 -4.91 2.99 -0.29
N ALA A 13 -4.59 4.27 -0.41
CA ALA A 13 -4.86 5.26 0.63
C ALA A 13 -5.52 6.50 0.05
N LEU A 14 -6.24 7.22 0.92
CA LEU A 14 -6.90 8.48 0.57
C LEU A 14 -6.20 9.65 1.23
N PRO A 15 -6.21 10.84 0.58
CA PRO A 15 -5.78 12.06 1.25
C PRO A 15 -6.69 12.36 2.44
N GLY A 16 -6.10 12.85 3.54
CA GLY A 16 -6.88 13.24 4.73
C GLY A 16 -7.45 12.08 5.54
N CYS A 17 -7.08 10.87 5.21
CA CYS A 17 -7.55 9.68 5.91
C CYS A 17 -6.66 9.40 7.12
N LYS A 18 -7.23 9.45 8.32
CA LYS A 18 -6.46 9.24 9.55
C LYS A 18 -5.85 7.84 9.62
N TYR A 19 -6.65 6.83 9.33
CA TYR A 19 -6.18 5.44 9.39
C TYR A 19 -5.12 5.16 8.34
N CYS A 20 -5.24 5.80 7.18
CA CYS A 20 -4.23 5.68 6.14
C CYS A 20 -2.91 6.30 6.58
N SER A 21 -2.97 7.47 7.23
CA SER A 21 -1.76 8.13 7.75
C SER A 21 -1.11 7.28 8.85
N GLU A 22 -1.92 6.69 9.72
CA GLU A 22 -1.39 5.82 10.78
C GLU A 22 -0.74 4.58 10.21
N SER A 23 -1.26 4.07 9.09
CA SER A 23 -0.69 2.88 8.44
C SER A 23 0.75 3.10 8.00
N THR A 24 1.16 4.35 7.73
CA THR A 24 2.52 4.64 7.30
C THR A 24 3.54 4.25 8.35
N GLN A 25 3.22 4.47 9.63
CA GLN A 25 4.12 4.09 10.72
C GLN A 25 4.21 2.58 10.84
N HIS A 26 3.08 1.91 10.66
CA HIS A 26 3.05 0.45 10.69
C HIS A 26 3.88 -0.15 9.56
N MET A 27 3.75 0.40 8.36
CA MET A 27 4.51 -0.08 7.20
C MET A 27 6.00 0.18 7.35
N LYS A 28 6.39 1.31 7.93
CA LYS A 28 7.79 1.58 8.22
C LYS A 28 8.35 0.56 9.22
N GLY A 29 7.52 0.13 10.17
CA GLY A 29 7.93 -0.86 11.16
C GLY A 29 8.16 -2.24 10.57
N ILE A 30 7.36 -2.65 9.58
CA ILE A 30 7.50 -3.99 9.00
C ILE A 30 8.47 -4.05 7.84
N LYS A 31 8.83 -2.91 7.24
CA LYS A 31 9.70 -2.87 6.07
C LYS A 31 11.00 -3.66 6.27
N PRO A 32 11.68 -3.55 7.42
CA PRO A 32 12.92 -4.32 7.63
C PRO A 32 12.72 -5.83 7.72
N TYR A 33 11.48 -6.30 7.92
CA TYR A 33 11.19 -7.71 8.12
C TYR A 33 10.69 -8.42 6.88
N THR A 34 10.65 -7.73 5.74
CA THR A 34 10.22 -8.34 4.49
C THR A 34 11.07 -7.84 3.34
N ASN A 35 11.32 -8.73 2.38
CA ASN A 35 11.99 -8.37 1.12
C ASN A 35 10.99 -7.96 0.05
N VAL A 36 9.70 -8.06 0.34
CA VAL A 36 8.67 -7.67 -0.62
C VAL A 36 8.63 -6.15 -0.70
N PRO A 37 8.75 -5.56 -1.90
CA PRO A 37 8.63 -4.11 -2.04
C PRO A 37 7.27 -3.61 -1.56
N ILE A 38 7.27 -2.47 -0.89
CA ILE A 38 6.05 -1.83 -0.39
C ILE A 38 5.84 -0.51 -1.12
N GLU A 39 4.61 -0.26 -1.55
CA GLU A 39 4.28 0.90 -2.36
C GLU A 39 2.92 1.45 -1.93
N TYR A 40 2.79 2.78 -1.87
CA TYR A 40 1.52 3.44 -1.60
C TYR A 40 0.92 3.99 -2.90
N TRP A 41 -0.35 3.70 -3.12
CA TRP A 41 -1.14 4.33 -4.17
C TRP A 41 -2.09 5.31 -3.50
N VAL A 42 -1.81 6.60 -3.67
CA VAL A 42 -2.61 7.67 -3.09
C VAL A 42 -3.66 8.10 -4.12
N LEU A 43 -4.93 7.92 -3.78
CA LEU A 43 -6.01 8.25 -4.72
C LEU A 43 -6.19 9.76 -4.77
N GLY A 44 -6.12 10.32 -5.97
CA GLY A 44 -6.27 11.75 -6.17
C GLY A 44 -5.39 12.24 -7.30
N SER A 45 -5.45 13.56 -7.53
CA SER A 45 -4.68 14.20 -8.59
C SER A 45 -3.80 15.34 -8.08
N ASP A 46 -3.82 15.62 -6.77
CA ASP A 46 -3.07 16.73 -6.17
C ASP A 46 -1.69 16.25 -5.74
N SER A 47 -0.64 16.83 -6.31
CA SER A 47 0.73 16.45 -5.98
C SER A 47 1.10 16.73 -4.53
N SER A 48 0.40 17.65 -3.85
CA SER A 48 0.68 17.91 -2.43
C SER A 48 0.29 16.72 -1.57
N ASP A 49 -0.74 15.97 -1.95
CA ASP A 49 -1.12 14.75 -1.23
C ASP A 49 -0.06 13.67 -1.37
N LEU A 50 0.53 13.57 -2.56
CA LEU A 50 1.63 12.62 -2.78
C LEU A 50 2.82 12.98 -1.89
N LYS A 51 3.18 14.26 -1.84
CA LYS A 51 4.30 14.72 -1.03
C LYS A 51 4.07 14.45 0.45
N THR A 52 2.83 14.62 0.92
CA THR A 52 2.48 14.36 2.32
C THR A 52 2.74 12.89 2.67
N TYR A 53 2.28 11.96 1.84
CA TYR A 53 2.50 10.53 2.10
C TYR A 53 3.98 10.17 1.96
N GLN A 54 4.65 10.71 0.96
CA GLN A 54 6.08 10.42 0.78
C GLN A 54 6.89 10.88 1.99
N ALA A 55 6.52 12.01 2.57
CA ALA A 55 7.20 12.49 3.78
C ALA A 55 6.93 11.57 4.97
N LEU A 56 5.72 11.01 5.06
CA LEU A 56 5.37 10.12 6.17
C LEU A 56 6.07 8.77 6.08
N VAL A 57 6.20 8.21 4.87
CA VAL A 57 6.78 6.86 4.70
C VAL A 57 8.29 6.89 4.55
N GLY A 58 8.89 8.04 4.27
CA GLY A 58 10.33 8.14 4.03
C GLY A 58 10.68 7.79 2.60
N ASN A 59 11.97 7.52 2.35
CA ASN A 59 12.47 7.32 0.99
C ASN A 59 12.60 5.85 0.60
N LYS A 60 12.27 4.91 1.49
CA LYS A 60 12.37 3.48 1.21
C LYS A 60 11.07 2.86 0.71
N ILE A 61 9.98 3.60 0.83
CA ILE A 61 8.66 3.16 0.37
C ILE A 61 8.22 4.15 -0.71
N ASN A 62 7.90 3.62 -1.88
CA ASN A 62 7.52 4.45 -3.03
C ASN A 62 6.04 4.84 -2.95
N CYS A 63 5.73 6.08 -3.31
CA CYS A 63 4.35 6.55 -3.38
C CYS A 63 4.02 7.00 -4.80
N GLN A 64 2.81 6.71 -5.24
CA GLN A 64 2.31 7.13 -6.55
C GLN A 64 0.91 7.70 -6.43
N LEU A 65 0.60 8.73 -7.22
CA LEU A 65 -0.76 9.22 -7.34
C LEU A 65 -1.51 8.37 -8.36
N LYS A 66 -2.76 8.03 -8.01
CA LYS A 66 -3.66 7.33 -8.92
C LYS A 66 -4.95 8.12 -9.04
N SER A 67 -5.20 8.69 -10.21
CA SER A 67 -6.39 9.49 -10.45
C SER A 67 -7.57 8.68 -10.98
N ASN A 68 -7.32 7.47 -11.47
CA ASN A 68 -8.38 6.61 -12.01
C ASN A 68 -8.99 5.78 -10.89
N LEU A 69 -10.10 6.28 -10.33
CA LEU A 69 -10.76 5.64 -9.20
C LEU A 69 -11.53 4.38 -9.61
N THR A 70 -12.01 4.32 -10.85
CA THR A 70 -12.83 3.18 -11.30
C THR A 70 -12.04 1.88 -11.29
N GLU A 71 -10.72 1.97 -11.43
CA GLU A 71 -9.85 0.80 -11.44
C GLU A 71 -9.65 0.22 -10.05
N VAL A 72 -9.57 1.08 -9.03
CA VAL A 72 -9.19 0.65 -7.68
C VAL A 72 -10.35 0.55 -6.70
N ILE A 73 -11.46 1.28 -6.91
CA ILE A 73 -12.58 1.27 -5.98
C ILE A 73 -13.13 -0.13 -5.72
N PRO A 74 -13.34 -0.99 -6.73
CA PRO A 74 -13.85 -2.33 -6.45
C PRO A 74 -12.94 -3.15 -5.53
N ILE A 75 -11.62 -2.91 -5.60
CA ILE A 75 -10.65 -3.61 -4.78
C ILE A 75 -10.78 -3.19 -3.32
N THR A 76 -11.02 -1.90 -3.08
CA THR A 76 -11.08 -1.36 -1.72
C THR A 76 -12.37 -1.68 -1.01
N GLU A 77 -13.44 -1.95 -1.75
CA GLU A 77 -14.78 -2.16 -1.18
C GLU A 77 -15.19 -1.01 -0.26
N GLY A 78 -14.65 0.19 -0.52
CA GLY A 78 -14.95 1.36 0.29
C GLY A 78 -14.19 1.46 1.61
N SER A 79 -13.26 0.54 1.88
CA SER A 79 -12.46 0.56 3.09
C SER A 79 -11.06 1.09 2.81
N PHE A 80 -10.58 2.00 3.66
CA PHE A 80 -9.24 2.58 3.50
C PHE A 80 -8.55 2.60 4.85
N PRO A 81 -7.25 2.25 4.91
CA PRO A 81 -6.45 1.77 3.79
C PRO A 81 -6.78 0.33 3.39
N THR A 82 -6.57 0.00 2.13
CA THR A 82 -6.66 -1.38 1.65
C THR A 82 -5.27 -1.83 1.24
N TYR A 83 -4.87 -3.00 1.73
CA TYR A 83 -3.57 -3.59 1.42
C TYR A 83 -3.79 -4.71 0.41
N VAL A 84 -3.07 -4.66 -0.71
CA VAL A 84 -3.20 -5.70 -1.74
C VAL A 84 -1.82 -6.29 -2.04
N LEU A 85 -1.78 -7.60 -2.16
CA LEU A 85 -0.58 -8.30 -2.60
C LEU A 85 -0.72 -8.57 -4.08
N ILE A 86 0.22 -8.05 -4.85
CA ILE A 86 0.27 -8.23 -6.30
C ILE A 86 1.40 -9.19 -6.62
N GLU A 87 1.07 -10.28 -7.32
CA GLU A 87 2.05 -11.27 -7.75
C GLU A 87 1.90 -11.48 -9.24
N HIS A 88 2.98 -11.26 -9.98
CA HIS A 88 3.00 -11.41 -11.44
C HIS A 88 1.92 -10.56 -12.13
N GLY A 89 1.71 -9.35 -11.60
CA GLY A 89 0.74 -8.43 -12.17
C GLY A 89 -0.70 -8.69 -11.76
N LYS A 90 -0.95 -9.66 -10.90
CA LYS A 90 -2.31 -10.01 -10.46
C LYS A 90 -2.46 -9.84 -8.97
N ILE A 91 -3.63 -9.38 -8.53
CA ILE A 91 -3.93 -9.26 -7.11
C ILE A 91 -4.29 -10.64 -6.58
N THR A 92 -3.51 -11.13 -5.63
CA THR A 92 -3.72 -12.47 -5.07
C THR A 92 -4.30 -12.43 -3.67
N LYS A 93 -4.12 -11.33 -2.94
CA LYS A 93 -4.67 -11.17 -1.58
C LYS A 93 -5.01 -9.73 -1.33
N ALA A 94 -5.97 -9.49 -0.44
CA ALA A 94 -6.34 -8.15 -0.01
C ALA A 94 -6.70 -8.17 1.47
N TRP A 95 -6.30 -7.11 2.17
CA TRP A 95 -6.65 -6.89 3.58
C TRP A 95 -7.20 -5.48 3.71
N HIS A 96 -8.29 -5.34 4.46
CA HIS A 96 -8.95 -4.05 4.61
C HIS A 96 -8.71 -3.48 5.99
N ASN A 97 -8.36 -2.18 6.03
CA ASN A 97 -8.22 -1.40 7.25
C ASN A 97 -7.20 -2.05 8.21
N ASP A 98 -7.64 -2.46 9.41
CA ASP A 98 -6.75 -3.00 10.43
C ASP A 98 -6.56 -4.51 10.35
N ALA A 99 -7.04 -5.14 9.29
CA ALA A 99 -6.87 -6.58 9.10
C ALA A 99 -5.43 -6.98 8.77
N PHE A 100 -4.59 -6.03 8.35
CA PHE A 100 -3.20 -6.31 8.04
C PHE A 100 -2.36 -6.28 9.32
N GLY A 101 -1.91 -7.45 9.76
CA GLY A 101 -1.14 -7.59 10.98
C GLY A 101 -0.01 -8.60 10.82
N VAL A 102 0.43 -9.17 11.94
CA VAL A 102 1.55 -10.12 11.94
C VAL A 102 1.28 -11.33 11.06
N ARG A 103 0.04 -11.83 11.06
CA ARG A 103 -0.31 -12.97 10.21
C ARG A 103 -0.16 -12.63 8.74
N ALA A 104 -0.59 -11.42 8.35
CA ALA A 104 -0.44 -10.98 6.96
C ALA A 104 1.03 -10.84 6.58
N LEU A 105 1.87 -10.36 7.48
CA LEU A 105 3.31 -10.28 7.23
C LEU A 105 3.90 -11.65 6.92
N ASN A 106 3.46 -12.69 7.65
CA ASN A 106 3.91 -14.05 7.37
C ASN A 106 3.45 -14.52 5.99
N GLU A 107 2.29 -14.09 5.54
CA GLU A 107 1.77 -14.46 4.23
C GLU A 107 2.53 -13.75 3.09
N LEU A 108 3.13 -12.59 3.35
CA LEU A 108 3.98 -11.92 2.37
C LEU A 108 5.26 -12.71 2.10
N ASN A 109 5.82 -13.25 3.13
CA ASN A 109 7.09 -13.94 3.06
C ASN A 109 6.87 -15.42 2.79
#